data_4b8bfa637616d355f88493ee3b54b213
#
_entry.id   4b8bfa637616d355f88493ee3b54b213
#
_cell.length_a   1.000
_cell.length_b   1.000
_cell.length_c   1.000
_cell.angle_alpha   90.00
_cell.angle_beta   90.00
_cell.angle_gamma   90.00
#
_symmetry.space_group_name_H-M   'P 1'
#
loop_
_entity.id
_entity.type
_entity.pdbx_description
1 polymer ?
#
loop_
_entity_poly.entity_id
_entity_poly.type
_entity_poly.pdbx_seq_one_letter_code
_entity_poly.pdbx_strand_id
1 'polypeptide(L)'
;MRDYLRPDEVDAMVQAARKSGRHRVRDATIIMMMYRHGLRTAELVALRWQQVDLKAGYLDVHRVKHGHDAKHPLRGPQLRLLRELQRTYPDSPYVFVSERKAPLSPRSIREIVARTGKLAGLPFVPHPHQLRHACGYYLASRGHDTRAIQDYLGHRNIQHTVRYTAMAPHRFENFWDD
;
A
#
# COMPACT_ATOMS: atom_id res chain seq x y z
N MET A 1 -12.40 14.22 -10.75
CA MET A 1 -11.07 13.85 -10.19
C MET A 1 -10.97 12.34 -10.05
N ARG A 2 -9.81 11.80 -10.37
CA ARG A 2 -9.59 10.35 -10.20
C ARG A 2 -9.64 9.98 -8.71
N ASP A 3 -10.14 8.81 -8.43
CA ASP A 3 -10.18 8.26 -7.07
C ASP A 3 -8.97 7.36 -6.75
N TYR A 4 -7.95 7.37 -7.62
CA TYR A 4 -6.74 6.56 -7.48
C TYR A 4 -5.51 7.33 -7.98
N LEU A 5 -4.33 6.84 -7.64
CA LEU A 5 -3.05 7.35 -8.10
C LEU A 5 -2.49 6.45 -9.20
N ARG A 6 -1.83 7.05 -10.17
CA ARG A 6 -1.12 6.28 -11.22
C ARG A 6 0.20 5.74 -10.65
N PRO A 7 0.74 4.65 -11.24
CA PRO A 7 2.03 4.11 -10.80
C PRO A 7 3.16 5.13 -10.78
N ASP A 8 3.25 6.01 -11.79
CA ASP A 8 4.27 7.05 -11.84
C ASP A 8 4.12 8.07 -10.71
N GLU A 9 2.90 8.39 -10.33
CA GLU A 9 2.62 9.30 -9.20
C GLU A 9 3.03 8.68 -7.87
N VAL A 10 2.75 7.39 -7.69
CA VAL A 10 3.17 6.67 -6.48
C VAL A 10 4.69 6.61 -6.39
N ASP A 11 5.38 6.29 -7.50
CA ASP A 11 6.84 6.29 -7.54
C ASP A 11 7.41 7.66 -7.18
N ALA A 12 6.83 8.73 -7.70
CA ALA A 12 7.24 10.09 -7.37
C ALA A 12 7.09 10.37 -5.86
N MET A 13 5.99 9.90 -5.26
CA MET A 13 5.77 10.05 -3.82
C MET A 13 6.82 9.29 -3.00
N VAL A 14 7.12 8.04 -3.37
CA VAL A 14 8.15 7.25 -2.68
C VAL A 14 9.50 7.95 -2.75
N GLN A 15 9.88 8.43 -3.94
CA GLN A 15 11.16 9.13 -4.10
C GLN A 15 11.20 10.44 -3.33
N ALA A 16 10.10 11.20 -3.33
CA ALA A 16 10.01 12.45 -2.55
C ALA A 16 10.14 12.19 -1.04
N ALA A 17 9.49 11.15 -0.53
CA ALA A 17 9.59 10.77 0.87
C ALA A 17 11.01 10.39 1.25
N ARG A 18 11.73 9.68 0.39
CA ARG A 18 13.13 9.27 0.64
C ARG A 18 14.10 10.45 0.71
N LYS A 19 13.77 11.58 0.12
CA LYS A 19 14.65 12.74 0.01
C LYS A 19 14.37 13.83 1.05
N SER A 20 13.25 13.78 1.75
CA SER A 20 12.79 14.90 2.56
C SER A 20 12.13 14.46 3.86
N GLY A 21 12.24 15.30 4.89
CA GLY A 21 11.61 15.07 6.18
C GLY A 21 12.49 14.34 7.18
N ARG A 22 11.97 14.20 8.40
CA ARG A 22 12.69 13.60 9.54
C ARG A 22 12.65 12.07 9.52
N HIS A 23 11.63 11.49 8.89
CA HIS A 23 11.36 10.04 8.89
C HIS A 23 11.28 9.51 7.46
N ARG A 24 12.36 9.69 6.71
CA ARG A 24 12.39 9.40 5.26
C ARG A 24 12.06 7.96 4.93
N VAL A 25 12.74 7.04 5.58
CA VAL A 25 12.52 5.60 5.33
C VAL A 25 11.12 5.20 5.76
N ARG A 26 10.68 5.65 6.94
CA ARG A 26 9.34 5.36 7.45
C ARG A 26 8.26 5.84 6.47
N ASP A 27 8.35 7.09 6.03
CA ASP A 27 7.32 7.69 5.17
C ASP A 27 7.30 7.04 3.78
N ALA A 28 8.47 6.76 3.21
CA ALA A 28 8.56 6.02 1.95
C ALA A 28 7.96 4.61 2.07
N THR A 29 8.23 3.93 3.18
CA THR A 29 7.69 2.59 3.43
C THR A 29 6.18 2.62 3.59
N ILE A 30 5.62 3.63 4.26
CA ILE A 30 4.17 3.82 4.37
C ILE A 30 3.52 3.88 2.99
N ILE A 31 4.02 4.74 2.10
CA ILE A 31 3.48 4.88 0.76
C ILE A 31 3.56 3.56 0.00
N MET A 32 4.73 2.92 0.02
CA MET A 32 4.97 1.65 -0.68
C MET A 32 4.03 0.54 -0.19
N MET A 33 3.88 0.39 1.13
CA MET A 33 3.07 -0.68 1.71
C MET A 33 1.58 -0.46 1.49
N MET A 34 1.10 0.78 1.58
CA MET A 34 -0.30 1.08 1.27
C MET A 34 -0.63 0.80 -0.19
N TYR A 35 0.28 1.13 -1.10
CA TYR A 35 0.10 0.87 -2.51
C TYR A 35 0.22 -0.61 -2.86
N ARG A 36 1.32 -1.26 -2.47
CA ARG A 36 1.62 -2.64 -2.88
C ARG A 36 0.69 -3.68 -2.26
N HIS A 37 0.16 -3.40 -1.08
CA HIS A 37 -0.68 -4.36 -0.34
C HIS A 37 -2.12 -3.89 -0.17
N GLY A 38 -2.43 -2.70 -0.66
CA GLY A 38 -3.77 -2.14 -0.57
C GLY A 38 -4.25 -1.96 0.87
N LEU A 39 -3.35 -1.63 1.78
CA LEU A 39 -3.68 -1.51 3.20
C LEU A 39 -4.57 -0.30 3.46
N ARG A 40 -5.60 -0.50 4.27
CA ARG A 40 -6.34 0.62 4.87
C ARG A 40 -5.50 1.24 5.97
N THR A 41 -5.78 2.50 6.29
CA THR A 41 -5.04 3.23 7.32
C THR A 41 -5.03 2.48 8.66
N ALA A 42 -6.18 1.94 9.08
CA ALA A 42 -6.26 1.19 10.33
C ALA A 42 -5.40 -0.08 10.31
N GLU A 43 -5.31 -0.74 9.16
CA GLU A 43 -4.48 -1.94 8.97
C GLU A 43 -3.00 -1.59 9.05
N LEU A 44 -2.63 -0.47 8.45
CA LEU A 44 -1.23 -0.01 8.44
C LEU A 44 -0.75 0.37 9.84
N VAL A 45 -1.54 1.17 10.59
CA VAL A 45 -1.13 1.62 11.92
C VAL A 45 -1.06 0.47 12.92
N ALA A 46 -1.84 -0.59 12.72
CA ALA A 46 -1.84 -1.77 13.58
C ALA A 46 -0.75 -2.80 13.20
N LEU A 47 -0.02 -2.58 12.11
CA LEU A 47 0.94 -3.55 11.61
C LEU A 47 2.09 -3.76 12.59
N ARG A 48 2.36 -5.03 12.90
CA ARG A 48 3.43 -5.44 13.82
C ARG A 48 4.53 -6.19 13.08
N TRP A 49 5.75 -6.11 13.57
CA TRP A 49 6.88 -6.84 13.00
C TRP A 49 6.67 -8.37 12.99
N GLN A 50 5.90 -8.91 13.93
CA GLN A 50 5.58 -10.34 13.92
C GLN A 50 4.78 -10.77 12.68
N GLN A 51 4.13 -9.83 11.99
CA GLN A 51 3.41 -10.09 10.73
C GLN A 51 4.34 -10.07 9.51
N VAL A 52 5.59 -9.65 9.68
CA VAL A 52 6.55 -9.45 8.59
C VAL A 52 7.65 -10.50 8.70
N ASP A 53 7.71 -11.42 7.74
CA ASP A 53 8.80 -12.38 7.63
C ASP A 53 9.80 -11.87 6.59
N LEU A 54 10.80 -11.15 7.06
CA LEU A 54 11.82 -10.54 6.18
C LEU A 54 12.71 -11.60 5.52
N LYS A 55 12.89 -12.75 6.18
CA LYS A 55 13.74 -13.83 5.66
C LYS A 55 13.04 -14.58 4.54
N ALA A 56 11.80 -14.99 4.76
CA ALA A 56 11.01 -15.73 3.76
C ALA A 56 10.38 -14.81 2.72
N GLY A 57 10.20 -13.53 3.03
CA GLY A 57 9.61 -12.55 2.13
C GLY A 57 8.10 -12.60 2.07
N TYR A 58 7.45 -12.61 3.24
CA TYR A 58 5.98 -12.62 3.33
C TYR A 58 5.48 -11.65 4.38
N LEU A 59 4.28 -11.14 4.13
CA LEU A 59 3.52 -10.27 5.02
C LEU A 59 2.18 -10.93 5.32
N ASP A 60 1.88 -11.11 6.62
CA ASP A 60 0.54 -11.52 7.04
C ASP A 60 -0.33 -10.27 7.16
N VAL A 61 -1.29 -10.13 6.25
CA VAL A 61 -2.19 -8.99 6.22
C VAL A 61 -3.43 -9.32 7.02
N HIS A 62 -3.67 -8.57 8.09
CA HIS A 62 -4.88 -8.69 8.90
C HIS A 62 -5.86 -7.59 8.48
N ARG A 63 -7.01 -8.00 7.95
CA ARG A 63 -8.02 -7.07 7.44
C ARG A 63 -9.02 -6.69 8.52
N VAL A 64 -9.47 -5.45 8.46
CA VAL A 64 -10.53 -4.93 9.34
C VAL A 64 -11.91 -5.12 8.70
N LYS A 65 -12.97 -4.83 9.43
CA LYS A 65 -14.36 -4.78 8.91
C LYS A 65 -14.80 -6.07 8.21
N HIS A 66 -14.54 -7.20 8.85
CA HIS A 66 -14.91 -8.52 8.32
C HIS A 66 -14.23 -8.90 7.00
N GLY A 67 -13.11 -8.25 6.65
CA GLY A 67 -12.31 -8.63 5.52
C GLY A 67 -11.61 -9.97 5.74
N HIS A 68 -11.11 -10.56 4.66
CA HIS A 68 -10.36 -11.82 4.71
C HIS A 68 -8.87 -11.55 4.88
N ASP A 69 -8.26 -12.25 5.84
CA ASP A 69 -6.81 -12.20 6.03
C ASP A 69 -6.11 -12.95 4.91
N ALA A 70 -4.89 -12.53 4.59
CA ALA A 70 -4.12 -13.13 3.51
C ALA A 70 -2.63 -13.02 3.78
N LYS A 71 -1.86 -13.90 3.13
CA LYS A 71 -0.40 -13.84 3.15
C LYS A 71 0.07 -13.27 1.80
N HIS A 72 0.70 -12.10 1.85
CA HIS A 72 1.21 -11.43 0.66
C HIS A 72 2.71 -11.64 0.49
N PRO A 73 3.19 -11.99 -0.72
CA PRO A 73 4.64 -11.98 -0.97
C PRO A 73 5.19 -10.56 -0.89
N LEU A 74 6.37 -10.43 -0.29
CA LEU A 74 7.15 -9.20 -0.30
C LEU A 74 8.26 -9.34 -1.35
N ARG A 75 8.43 -8.30 -2.16
CA ARG A 75 9.47 -8.27 -3.19
C ARG A 75 10.61 -7.34 -2.77
N GLY A 76 11.67 -7.31 -3.59
CA GLY A 76 12.87 -6.53 -3.29
C GLY A 76 12.64 -5.11 -2.81
N PRO A 77 11.80 -4.31 -3.50
CA PRO A 77 11.57 -2.92 -3.07
C PRO A 77 11.01 -2.82 -1.65
N GLN A 78 10.00 -3.63 -1.29
CA GLN A 78 9.43 -3.61 0.06
C GLN A 78 10.44 -4.15 1.09
N LEU A 79 11.12 -5.24 0.76
CA LEU A 79 12.09 -5.85 1.68
C LEU A 79 13.22 -4.90 2.05
N ARG A 80 13.76 -4.18 1.07
CA ARG A 80 14.83 -3.20 1.32
C ARG A 80 14.38 -2.10 2.27
N LEU A 81 13.21 -1.53 2.03
CA LEU A 81 12.67 -0.48 2.89
C LEU A 81 12.35 -1.00 4.29
N LEU A 82 11.74 -2.17 4.39
CA LEU A 82 11.37 -2.75 5.70
C LEU A 82 12.61 -3.10 6.53
N ARG A 83 13.66 -3.64 5.91
CA ARG A 83 14.91 -3.92 6.62
C ARG A 83 15.57 -2.65 7.14
N GLU A 84 15.61 -1.61 6.32
CA GLU A 84 16.16 -0.31 6.72
C GLU A 84 15.33 0.31 7.84
N LEU A 85 14.01 0.22 7.74
CA LEU A 85 13.10 0.73 8.77
C LEU A 85 13.29 0.00 10.10
N GLN A 86 13.45 -1.32 10.07
CA GLN A 86 13.68 -2.11 11.29
C GLN A 86 14.99 -1.71 11.98
N ARG A 87 16.04 -1.44 11.21
CA ARG A 87 17.30 -0.94 11.77
C ARG A 87 17.16 0.44 12.37
N THR A 88 16.31 1.29 11.80
CA THR A 88 16.09 2.66 12.29
C THR A 88 15.31 2.68 13.62
N TYR A 89 14.35 1.77 13.76
CA TYR A 89 13.49 1.69 14.96
C TYR A 89 13.47 0.25 15.51
N PRO A 90 14.60 -0.24 16.08
CA PRO A 90 14.74 -1.68 16.38
C PRO A 90 13.90 -2.18 17.56
N ASP A 91 13.50 -1.30 18.47
CA ASP A 91 12.92 -1.71 19.75
C ASP A 91 11.39 -1.70 19.80
N SER A 92 10.72 -1.38 18.68
CA SER A 92 9.27 -1.32 18.67
C SER A 92 8.65 -2.59 18.11
N PRO A 93 7.56 -3.11 18.70
CA PRO A 93 6.79 -4.20 18.09
C PRO A 93 5.98 -3.73 16.88
N TYR A 94 5.71 -2.43 16.76
CA TYR A 94 4.99 -1.86 15.62
C TYR A 94 5.96 -1.46 14.51
N VAL A 95 5.52 -1.66 13.27
CA VAL A 95 6.33 -1.31 12.09
C VAL A 95 6.44 0.20 11.92
N PHE A 96 5.34 0.92 12.12
CA PHE A 96 5.28 2.38 11.91
C PHE A 96 5.05 3.10 13.24
N VAL A 97 6.05 3.87 13.65
CA VAL A 97 6.04 4.55 14.94
C VAL A 97 6.38 6.03 14.80
N SER A 98 5.94 6.80 15.80
CA SER A 98 6.29 8.20 15.98
C SER A 98 7.71 8.35 16.58
N GLU A 99 8.16 9.59 16.75
CA GLU A 99 9.41 9.89 17.46
C GLU A 99 9.42 9.34 18.88
N ARG A 100 8.25 9.24 19.51
CA ARG A 100 8.09 8.70 20.88
C ARG A 100 7.99 7.17 20.90
N LYS A 101 8.22 6.52 19.75
CA LYS A 101 8.12 5.06 19.56
C LYS A 101 6.72 4.50 19.84
N ALA A 102 5.69 5.35 19.78
CA ALA A 102 4.29 4.94 19.85
C ALA A 102 3.75 4.68 18.45
N PRO A 103 2.73 3.82 18.29
CA PRO A 103 2.10 3.62 16.98
C PRO A 103 1.58 4.94 16.42
N LEU A 104 1.66 5.08 15.09
CA LEU A 104 1.09 6.23 14.41
C LEU A 104 -0.44 6.16 14.46
N SER A 105 -1.08 7.34 14.44
CA SER A 105 -2.53 7.44 14.36
C SER A 105 -2.98 7.48 12.90
N PRO A 106 -4.26 7.16 12.61
CA PRO A 106 -4.81 7.35 11.27
C PRO A 106 -4.66 8.78 10.75
N ARG A 107 -4.79 9.77 11.62
CA ARG A 107 -4.58 11.18 11.27
C ARG A 107 -3.15 11.44 10.81
N SER A 108 -2.15 10.90 11.51
CA SER A 108 -0.75 11.03 11.14
C SER A 108 -0.49 10.44 9.75
N ILE A 109 -1.10 9.30 9.43
CA ILE A 109 -0.95 8.68 8.11
C ILE A 109 -1.54 9.60 7.03
N ARG A 110 -2.72 10.17 7.25
CA ARG A 110 -3.31 11.11 6.29
C ARG A 110 -2.41 12.32 6.06
N GLU A 111 -1.83 12.86 7.12
CA GLU A 111 -0.92 14.01 7.03
C GLU A 111 0.37 13.65 6.27
N ILE A 112 0.93 12.47 6.50
CA ILE A 112 2.12 11.99 5.80
C ILE A 112 1.82 11.84 4.31
N VAL A 113 0.71 11.23 3.94
CA VAL A 113 0.32 11.02 2.55
C VAL A 113 0.10 12.37 1.85
N ALA A 114 -0.61 13.30 2.49
CA ALA A 114 -0.84 14.65 1.94
C ALA A 114 0.47 15.40 1.72
N ARG A 115 1.34 15.41 2.72
CA ARG A 115 2.65 16.07 2.65
C ARG A 115 3.52 15.47 1.55
N THR A 116 3.55 14.15 1.46
CA THR A 116 4.37 13.44 0.48
C THR A 116 3.90 13.74 -0.94
N GLY A 117 2.58 13.82 -1.16
CA GLY A 117 2.02 14.21 -2.45
C GLY A 117 2.43 15.62 -2.85
N LYS A 118 2.42 16.55 -1.91
CA LYS A 118 2.87 17.92 -2.16
C LYS A 118 4.37 17.97 -2.51
N LEU A 119 5.20 17.24 -1.76
CA LEU A 119 6.63 17.15 -2.04
C LEU A 119 6.91 16.52 -3.41
N ALA A 120 6.07 15.59 -3.85
CA ALA A 120 6.19 14.95 -5.17
C ALA A 120 5.70 15.84 -6.31
N GLY A 121 5.11 17.00 -6.01
CA GLY A 121 4.61 17.91 -7.02
C GLY A 121 3.27 17.53 -7.62
N LEU A 122 2.46 16.72 -6.93
CA LEU A 122 1.14 16.37 -7.44
C LEU A 122 0.22 17.59 -7.49
N PRO A 123 -0.64 17.70 -8.53
CA PRO A 123 -1.54 18.84 -8.67
C PRO A 123 -2.78 18.78 -7.75
N PHE A 124 -2.86 17.79 -6.89
CA PHE A 124 -3.93 17.60 -5.91
C PHE A 124 -3.36 17.05 -4.62
N VAL A 125 -4.14 17.11 -3.54
CA VAL A 125 -3.74 16.55 -2.24
C VAL A 125 -4.21 15.08 -2.18
N PRO A 126 -3.28 14.11 -2.21
CA PRO A 126 -3.67 12.71 -2.12
C PRO A 126 -4.10 12.33 -0.72
N HIS A 127 -4.89 11.25 -0.63
CA HIS A 127 -5.28 10.65 0.64
C HIS A 127 -5.07 9.12 0.59
N PRO A 128 -5.01 8.46 1.76
CA PRO A 128 -4.66 7.03 1.82
C PRO A 128 -5.52 6.11 0.94
N HIS A 129 -6.81 6.40 0.83
CA HIS A 129 -7.73 5.57 0.06
C HIS A 129 -7.37 5.50 -1.42
N GLN A 130 -6.79 6.59 -1.95
CA GLN A 130 -6.32 6.63 -3.35
C GLN A 130 -5.15 5.68 -3.59
N LEU A 131 -4.30 5.43 -2.59
CA LEU A 131 -3.23 4.43 -2.69
C LEU A 131 -3.81 3.01 -2.75
N ARG A 132 -4.80 2.72 -1.92
CA ARG A 132 -5.49 1.43 -1.94
C ARG A 132 -6.21 1.19 -3.28
N HIS A 133 -6.90 2.20 -3.79
CA HIS A 133 -7.54 2.11 -5.12
C HIS A 133 -6.49 1.94 -6.22
N ALA A 134 -5.35 2.62 -6.11
CA ALA A 134 -4.24 2.45 -7.05
C ALA A 134 -3.75 1.00 -7.10
N CYS A 135 -3.70 0.32 -5.96
CA CYS A 135 -3.38 -1.11 -5.90
C CYS A 135 -4.37 -1.92 -6.73
N GLY A 136 -5.67 -1.74 -6.49
CA GLY A 136 -6.71 -2.47 -7.21
C GLY A 136 -6.67 -2.23 -8.71
N TYR A 137 -6.55 -0.99 -9.14
CA TYR A 137 -6.47 -0.65 -10.56
C TYR A 137 -5.20 -1.19 -11.22
N TYR A 138 -4.07 -1.13 -10.52
CA TYR A 138 -2.82 -1.69 -11.04
C TYR A 138 -2.95 -3.19 -11.27
N LEU A 139 -3.44 -3.94 -10.30
CA LEU A 139 -3.60 -5.39 -10.43
C LEU A 139 -4.56 -5.75 -11.57
N ALA A 140 -5.67 -5.01 -11.69
CA ALA A 140 -6.60 -5.20 -12.79
C ALA A 140 -5.96 -4.89 -14.15
N SER A 141 -5.16 -3.82 -14.24
CA SER A 141 -4.47 -3.45 -15.49
C SER A 141 -3.43 -4.49 -15.92
N ARG A 142 -2.92 -5.28 -14.98
CA ARG A 142 -1.97 -6.37 -15.25
C ARG A 142 -2.67 -7.68 -15.62
N GLY A 143 -4.00 -7.70 -15.70
CA GLY A 143 -4.76 -8.85 -16.15
C GLY A 143 -5.08 -9.89 -15.07
N HIS A 144 -4.90 -9.55 -13.80
CA HIS A 144 -5.29 -10.45 -12.71
C HIS A 144 -6.81 -10.52 -12.61
N ASP A 145 -7.34 -11.71 -12.33
CA ASP A 145 -8.78 -11.89 -12.27
C ASP A 145 -9.41 -11.23 -11.03
N THR A 146 -10.71 -10.95 -11.13
CA THR A 146 -11.45 -10.24 -10.10
C THR A 146 -11.41 -10.96 -8.75
N ARG A 147 -11.49 -12.31 -8.76
CA ARG A 147 -11.49 -13.08 -7.51
C ARG A 147 -10.12 -13.03 -6.82
N ALA A 148 -9.03 -13.11 -7.59
CA ALA A 148 -7.69 -13.00 -7.03
C ALA A 148 -7.48 -11.61 -6.40
N ILE A 149 -7.94 -10.55 -7.09
CA ILE A 149 -7.86 -9.18 -6.56
C ILE A 149 -8.73 -9.03 -5.30
N GLN A 150 -9.92 -9.62 -5.30
CA GLN A 150 -10.80 -9.63 -4.12
C GLN A 150 -10.08 -10.23 -2.92
N ASP A 151 -9.46 -11.39 -3.09
CA ASP A 151 -8.74 -12.08 -2.01
C ASP A 151 -7.54 -11.27 -1.54
N TYR A 152 -6.79 -10.70 -2.48
CA TYR A 152 -5.61 -9.89 -2.19
C TYR A 152 -5.96 -8.63 -1.38
N LEU A 153 -7.03 -7.93 -1.76
CA LEU A 153 -7.50 -6.72 -1.07
C LEU A 153 -8.33 -7.03 0.17
N GLY A 154 -8.73 -8.30 0.36
CA GLY A 154 -9.52 -8.71 1.49
C GLY A 154 -10.98 -8.27 1.43
N HIS A 155 -11.52 -8.00 0.24
CA HIS A 155 -12.93 -7.65 0.08
C HIS A 155 -13.82 -8.85 0.37
N ARG A 156 -14.70 -8.74 1.36
CA ARG A 156 -15.71 -9.76 1.63
C ARG A 156 -16.72 -9.84 0.50
N ASN A 157 -17.12 -8.68 -0.06
CA ASN A 157 -18.05 -8.58 -1.16
C ASN A 157 -17.31 -8.34 -2.48
N ILE A 158 -17.47 -9.25 -3.45
CA ILE A 158 -16.80 -9.16 -4.75
C ILE A 158 -17.18 -7.87 -5.52
N GLN A 159 -18.34 -7.29 -5.25
CA GLN A 159 -18.77 -6.06 -5.91
C GLN A 159 -17.81 -4.90 -5.67
N HIS A 160 -17.13 -4.88 -4.53
CA HIS A 160 -16.11 -3.88 -4.25
C HIS A 160 -14.86 -4.03 -5.16
N THR A 161 -14.64 -5.22 -5.70
CA THR A 161 -13.50 -5.50 -6.59
C THR A 161 -13.87 -5.34 -8.07
N VAL A 162 -15.11 -5.64 -8.44
CA VAL A 162 -15.58 -5.63 -9.84
C VAL A 162 -15.28 -4.29 -10.52
N ARG A 163 -15.36 -3.18 -9.81
CA ARG A 163 -15.09 -1.85 -10.34
C ARG A 163 -13.68 -1.74 -10.95
N TYR A 164 -12.69 -2.45 -10.41
CA TYR A 164 -11.32 -2.41 -10.95
C TYR A 164 -11.20 -3.19 -12.24
N THR A 165 -11.73 -4.41 -12.28
CA THR A 165 -11.64 -5.28 -13.45
C THR A 165 -12.55 -4.80 -14.59
N ALA A 166 -13.70 -4.19 -14.26
CA ALA A 166 -14.60 -3.63 -15.27
C ALA A 166 -13.94 -2.51 -16.09
N MET A 167 -12.98 -1.79 -15.49
CA MET A 167 -12.27 -0.67 -16.12
C MET A 167 -10.95 -1.08 -16.75
N ALA A 168 -10.55 -2.35 -16.66
CA ALA A 168 -9.26 -2.82 -17.17
C ALA A 168 -9.16 -2.65 -18.68
N PRO A 169 -8.10 -2.00 -19.21
CA PRO A 169 -8.01 -1.70 -20.66
C PRO A 169 -7.87 -2.93 -21.55
N HIS A 170 -7.37 -4.04 -21.02
CA HIS A 170 -7.12 -5.27 -21.78
C HIS A 170 -8.12 -6.38 -21.45
N ARG A 171 -9.30 -5.99 -20.98
CA ARG A 171 -10.31 -6.89 -20.44
C ARG A 171 -10.74 -7.99 -21.42
N PHE A 172 -10.78 -7.70 -22.71
CA PHE A 172 -11.28 -8.63 -23.74
C PHE A 172 -10.21 -9.12 -24.72
N GLU A 173 -8.95 -8.67 -24.55
CA GLU A 173 -7.89 -8.95 -25.54
C GLU A 173 -7.67 -10.45 -25.80
N ASN A 174 -7.79 -11.26 -24.77
CA ASN A 174 -7.48 -12.68 -24.83
C ASN A 174 -8.74 -13.56 -24.91
N PHE A 175 -9.87 -13.00 -25.38
CA PHE A 175 -11.09 -13.80 -25.55
C PHE A 175 -10.98 -14.80 -26.69
N TRP A 176 -10.18 -14.50 -27.68
CA TRP A 176 -9.95 -15.36 -28.87
C TRP A 176 -8.46 -15.57 -29.05
N ASP A 177 -8.08 -16.78 -29.46
CA ASP A 177 -6.67 -17.18 -29.59
C ASP A 177 -6.10 -17.01 -31.00
N ASP A 178 -6.87 -16.58 -31.99
CA ASP A 178 -6.46 -16.45 -33.41
C ASP A 178 -5.75 -15.13 -33.76
#